data_ebffe7734698901620076293e15852e2
#
_entry.id   ebffe7734698901620076293e15852e2
#
_cell.length_a   1.000
_cell.length_b   1.000
_cell.length_c   1.000
_cell.angle_alpha   90.00
_cell.angle_beta   90.00
_cell.angle_gamma   90.00
#
_symmetry.space_group_name_H-M   'P 1'
#
loop_
_entity.id
_entity.type
_entity.pdbx_description
1 polymer ?
#
loop_
_entity_poly.entity_id
_entity_poly.type
_entity_poly.pdbx_seq_one_letter_code
_entity_poly.pdbx_strand_id
1 'polypeptide(L)'
;NQYYSGDKDDLSFPKPQQLLIKTIIKTGVPFVTVVTAGSALDLSLLDIKSNAILQAWYPGARGGKTIAEILFGKVNPSGKLPITIYKSLEGMPEFTDYSMKDRTYRFMENEALYPFGFGLSYGDIDLIEAAVEGEAFFPKDESDKFTIKAKIVNRGTQASDEVVQVYLKVVDDANEIPNPRLVAFKRVHLEASEEKEVDIEVSGKAFTTVNDDGVRGLFGSKAEAHVGFGQPNELTKRLLGKNNIALFF
;
A
#
# COMPACT_ATOMS: atom_id res chain seq x y z
N ASN A 1 17.81 5.57 28.63
CA ASN A 1 16.48 5.25 29.18
C ASN A 1 15.42 5.07 28.10
N GLN A 2 15.73 4.26 27.10
CA GLN A 2 14.84 3.92 25.98
C GLN A 2 13.51 3.26 26.43
N TYR A 3 13.43 2.82 27.65
CA TYR A 3 12.23 2.15 28.19
C TYR A 3 11.08 3.08 28.58
N TYR A 4 11.29 4.39 28.62
CA TYR A 4 10.29 5.34 29.10
C TYR A 4 9.73 6.28 28.04
N SER A 5 10.36 6.40 26.87
CA SER A 5 9.84 7.25 25.79
C SER A 5 8.89 6.53 24.83
N GLY A 6 8.97 5.19 24.74
CA GLY A 6 8.13 4.40 23.85
C GLY A 6 8.50 4.48 22.36
N ASP A 7 9.25 5.50 21.96
CA ASP A 7 9.63 5.72 20.59
C ASP A 7 10.98 5.09 20.27
N LYS A 8 11.17 4.71 19.01
CA LYS A 8 12.44 4.19 18.51
C LYS A 8 13.28 5.33 17.97
N ASP A 9 14.57 5.32 18.29
CA ASP A 9 15.54 6.27 17.73
C ASP A 9 15.91 5.94 16.28
N ASP A 10 15.70 4.68 15.87
CA ASP A 10 15.98 4.19 14.53
C ASP A 10 15.05 3.03 14.10
N LEU A 11 15.23 2.53 12.89
CA LEU A 11 14.49 1.39 12.33
C LEU A 11 15.24 0.04 12.49
N SER A 12 16.37 0.03 13.19
CA SER A 12 17.25 -1.13 13.27
C SER A 12 16.62 -2.30 14.04
N PHE A 13 16.97 -3.51 13.65
CA PHE A 13 16.75 -4.69 14.48
C PHE A 13 17.63 -4.64 15.73
N PRO A 14 17.20 -5.23 16.86
CA PRO A 14 18.06 -5.43 18.03
C PRO A 14 19.35 -6.16 17.65
N LYS A 15 20.46 -5.80 18.30
CA LYS A 15 21.80 -6.36 17.98
C LYS A 15 21.85 -7.90 17.88
N PRO A 16 21.21 -8.68 18.78
CA PRO A 16 21.17 -10.14 18.65
C PRO A 16 20.49 -10.61 17.36
N GLN A 17 19.41 -9.95 16.93
CA GLN A 17 18.71 -10.28 15.69
C GLN A 17 19.55 -9.89 14.46
N GLN A 18 20.24 -8.75 14.49
CA GLN A 18 21.19 -8.40 13.42
C GLN A 18 22.29 -9.46 13.26
N LEU A 19 22.84 -9.99 14.39
CA LEU A 19 23.83 -11.05 14.36
C LEU A 19 23.25 -12.34 13.77
N LEU A 20 22.04 -12.73 14.17
CA LEU A 20 21.31 -13.88 13.63
C LEU A 20 21.16 -13.76 12.11
N ILE A 21 20.63 -12.64 11.64
CA ILE A 21 20.44 -12.36 10.20
C ILE A 21 21.76 -12.50 9.45
N LYS A 22 22.83 -11.83 9.92
CA LYS A 22 24.16 -11.92 9.31
C LYS A 22 24.73 -13.35 9.30
N THR A 23 24.44 -14.14 10.34
CA THR A 23 24.88 -15.54 10.44
C THR A 23 24.14 -16.41 9.43
N ILE A 24 22.83 -16.28 9.32
CA ILE A 24 22.02 -17.01 8.33
C ILE A 24 22.49 -16.68 6.92
N ILE A 25 22.66 -15.40 6.60
CA ILE A 25 23.15 -14.98 5.27
C ILE A 25 24.51 -15.63 4.93
N LYS A 26 25.41 -15.74 5.90
CA LYS A 26 26.73 -16.39 5.69
C LYS A 26 26.65 -17.87 5.35
N THR A 27 25.58 -18.56 5.71
CA THR A 27 25.40 -19.98 5.36
C THR A 27 25.20 -20.22 3.87
N GLY A 28 24.73 -19.20 3.14
CA GLY A 28 24.36 -19.32 1.72
C GLY A 28 23.09 -20.14 1.48
N VAL A 29 22.41 -20.59 2.53
CA VAL A 29 21.15 -21.35 2.39
C VAL A 29 20.01 -20.40 2.07
N PRO A 30 19.15 -20.71 1.08
CA PRO A 30 17.94 -19.94 0.82
C PRO A 30 17.03 -19.86 2.05
N PHE A 31 16.50 -18.67 2.35
CA PHE A 31 15.63 -18.49 3.52
C PHE A 31 14.49 -17.48 3.25
N VAL A 32 13.41 -17.65 4.01
CA VAL A 32 12.29 -16.73 4.07
C VAL A 32 12.32 -16.01 5.42
N THR A 33 12.07 -14.70 5.39
CA THR A 33 11.99 -13.88 6.60
C THR A 33 10.52 -13.68 6.99
N VAL A 34 10.19 -13.99 8.24
CA VAL A 34 8.89 -13.64 8.84
C VAL A 34 9.12 -12.55 9.88
N VAL A 35 8.57 -11.37 9.62
CA VAL A 35 8.69 -10.21 10.50
C VAL A 35 7.44 -10.09 11.37
N THR A 36 7.62 -10.22 12.70
CA THR A 36 6.56 -9.99 13.69
C THR A 36 6.86 -8.71 14.44
N ALA A 37 6.31 -7.60 13.96
CA ALA A 37 6.50 -6.28 14.55
C ALA A 37 5.32 -5.38 14.25
N GLY A 38 4.95 -4.51 15.19
CA GLY A 38 3.84 -3.56 15.03
C GLY A 38 4.25 -2.25 14.36
N SER A 39 5.52 -2.06 14.03
CA SER A 39 6.05 -0.86 13.40
C SER A 39 7.04 -1.20 12.29
N ALA A 40 7.35 -0.21 11.45
CA ALA A 40 8.38 -0.34 10.42
C ALA A 40 9.75 -0.70 11.02
N LEU A 41 10.49 -1.52 10.28
CA LEU A 41 11.88 -1.90 10.53
C LEU A 41 12.69 -1.67 9.25
N ASP A 42 14.00 -1.51 9.38
CA ASP A 42 14.91 -1.51 8.24
C ASP A 42 15.01 -2.93 7.66
N LEU A 43 14.33 -3.13 6.54
CA LEU A 43 14.30 -4.40 5.81
C LEU A 43 15.29 -4.42 4.63
N SER A 44 16.10 -3.38 4.42
CA SER A 44 16.93 -3.21 3.23
C SER A 44 17.90 -4.38 2.99
N LEU A 45 18.53 -4.89 4.05
CA LEU A 45 19.40 -6.07 3.94
C LEU A 45 18.62 -7.34 3.63
N LEU A 46 17.43 -7.49 4.21
CA LEU A 46 16.57 -8.65 4.02
C LEU A 46 15.91 -8.65 2.64
N ASP A 47 15.57 -7.48 2.10
CA ASP A 47 15.08 -7.32 0.72
C ASP A 47 16.07 -7.92 -0.31
N ILE A 48 17.37 -7.68 -0.11
CA ILE A 48 18.42 -8.18 -1.01
C ILE A 48 18.76 -9.66 -0.78
N LYS A 49 18.61 -10.17 0.45
CA LYS A 49 19.17 -11.47 0.87
C LYS A 49 18.15 -12.55 1.12
N SER A 50 16.92 -12.21 1.50
CA SER A 50 15.83 -13.17 1.68
C SER A 50 15.21 -13.55 0.33
N ASN A 51 14.75 -14.79 0.21
CA ASN A 51 13.97 -15.22 -0.96
C ASN A 51 12.54 -14.68 -0.93
N ALA A 52 12.01 -14.42 0.27
CA ALA A 52 10.73 -13.74 0.49
C ALA A 52 10.70 -13.11 1.88
N ILE A 53 9.86 -12.09 2.05
CA ILE A 53 9.58 -11.46 3.33
C ILE A 53 8.07 -11.51 3.57
N LEU A 54 7.66 -12.04 4.72
CA LEU A 54 6.28 -12.03 5.20
C LEU A 54 6.17 -11.07 6.39
N GLN A 55 5.47 -9.94 6.22
CA GLN A 55 5.14 -9.03 7.31
C GLN A 55 3.91 -9.55 8.03
N ALA A 56 4.10 -10.12 9.21
CA ALA A 56 3.04 -10.82 9.96
C ALA A 56 2.40 -9.97 11.08
N TRP A 57 2.88 -8.75 11.32
CA TRP A 57 2.39 -7.84 12.37
C TRP A 57 2.34 -8.54 13.74
N TYR A 58 1.21 -8.46 14.44
CA TYR A 58 0.91 -9.22 15.67
C TYR A 58 -0.12 -10.31 15.34
N PRO A 59 0.31 -11.50 14.98
CA PRO A 59 -0.55 -12.50 14.32
C PRO A 59 -1.56 -13.20 15.26
N GLY A 60 -1.56 -12.90 16.56
CA GLY A 60 -2.48 -13.47 17.54
C GLY A 60 -2.25 -14.95 17.85
N ALA A 61 -3.20 -15.57 18.54
CA ALA A 61 -3.06 -16.91 19.11
C ALA A 61 -2.91 -18.02 18.03
N ARG A 62 -3.44 -17.83 16.83
CA ARG A 62 -3.33 -18.77 15.70
C ARG A 62 -2.27 -18.38 14.68
N GLY A 63 -1.45 -17.38 14.96
CA GLY A 63 -0.47 -16.81 14.04
C GLY A 63 0.49 -17.84 13.45
N GLY A 64 1.02 -18.73 14.27
CA GLY A 64 1.93 -19.78 13.78
C GLY A 64 1.28 -20.69 12.73
N LYS A 65 0.00 -21.05 12.92
CA LYS A 65 -0.76 -21.84 11.93
C LYS A 65 -0.92 -21.07 10.62
N THR A 66 -1.39 -19.82 10.69
CA THR A 66 -1.62 -18.99 9.50
C THR A 66 -0.33 -18.73 8.73
N ILE A 67 0.77 -18.42 9.43
CA ILE A 67 2.10 -18.24 8.83
C ILE A 67 2.52 -19.51 8.09
N ALA A 68 2.41 -20.68 8.74
CA ALA A 68 2.75 -21.94 8.12
C ALA A 68 1.89 -22.25 6.88
N GLU A 69 0.57 -22.00 6.95
CA GLU A 69 -0.34 -22.22 5.83
C GLU A 69 0.01 -21.32 4.63
N ILE A 70 0.44 -20.08 4.86
CA ILE A 70 0.95 -19.19 3.81
C ILE A 70 2.26 -19.73 3.25
N LEU A 71 3.26 -20.00 4.09
CA LEU A 71 4.58 -20.46 3.65
C LEU A 71 4.54 -21.77 2.85
N PHE A 72 3.60 -22.64 3.15
CA PHE A 72 3.39 -23.91 2.43
C PHE A 72 2.32 -23.83 1.32
N GLY A 73 1.86 -22.64 0.97
CA GLY A 73 0.95 -22.41 -0.14
C GLY A 73 -0.48 -22.93 0.05
N LYS A 74 -0.89 -23.23 1.30
CA LYS A 74 -2.28 -23.64 1.61
C LYS A 74 -3.23 -22.47 1.64
N VAL A 75 -2.72 -21.28 1.94
CA VAL A 75 -3.45 -20.01 1.95
C VAL A 75 -2.69 -19.04 1.08
N ASN A 76 -3.39 -18.40 0.14
CA ASN A 76 -2.83 -17.37 -0.71
C ASN A 76 -2.90 -16.02 0.05
N PRO A 77 -1.76 -15.33 0.28
CA PRO A 77 -1.77 -14.03 0.93
C PRO A 77 -2.39 -12.97 0.00
N SER A 78 -3.17 -12.05 0.56
CA SER A 78 -3.74 -10.90 -0.16
C SER A 78 -3.63 -9.60 0.64
N GLY A 79 -2.91 -9.62 1.77
CA GLY A 79 -2.71 -8.46 2.62
C GLY A 79 -1.90 -7.37 1.92
N LYS A 80 -2.26 -6.10 2.17
CA LYS A 80 -1.53 -4.94 1.68
C LYS A 80 -0.95 -4.15 2.84
N LEU A 81 0.22 -3.56 2.66
CA LEU A 81 0.89 -2.76 3.69
C LEU A 81 0.07 -1.51 4.00
N PRO A 82 -0.37 -1.31 5.26
CA PRO A 82 -1.07 -0.10 5.69
C PRO A 82 -0.10 1.04 6.08
N ILE A 83 1.18 0.86 5.82
CA ILE A 83 2.24 1.84 6.06
C ILE A 83 3.22 1.84 4.89
N THR A 84 4.04 2.90 4.82
CA THR A 84 5.23 2.94 3.96
C THR A 84 6.42 2.35 4.71
N ILE A 85 7.16 1.43 4.10
CA ILE A 85 8.44 0.94 4.61
C ILE A 85 9.55 1.78 4.00
N TYR A 86 10.25 2.54 4.83
CA TYR A 86 11.35 3.41 4.40
C TYR A 86 12.61 2.60 4.11
N LYS A 87 13.43 3.06 3.17
CA LYS A 87 14.77 2.50 2.92
C LYS A 87 15.73 2.81 4.06
N SER A 88 15.64 4.03 4.61
CA SER A 88 16.43 4.54 5.73
C SER A 88 15.72 5.74 6.35
N LEU A 89 16.26 6.28 7.43
CA LEU A 89 15.81 7.56 8.00
C LEU A 89 16.50 8.78 7.33
N GLU A 90 17.41 8.54 6.40
CA GLU A 90 18.09 9.62 5.66
C GLU A 90 17.07 10.40 4.83
N GLY A 91 17.09 11.72 4.96
CA GLY A 91 16.14 12.62 4.29
C GLY A 91 14.76 12.72 4.98
N MET A 92 14.55 12.03 6.09
CA MET A 92 13.36 12.30 6.91
C MET A 92 13.54 13.63 7.68
N PRO A 93 12.47 14.43 7.79
CA PRO A 93 12.52 15.65 8.58
C PRO A 93 12.71 15.36 10.07
N GLU A 94 13.23 16.33 10.80
CA GLU A 94 13.36 16.28 12.26
C GLU A 94 12.04 15.88 12.94
N PHE A 95 12.11 15.11 14.03
CA PHE A 95 10.91 14.59 14.72
C PHE A 95 9.94 15.70 15.13
N THR A 96 10.45 16.89 15.45
CA THR A 96 9.69 18.07 15.87
C THR A 96 9.12 18.89 14.69
N ASP A 97 9.45 18.53 13.44
CA ASP A 97 8.87 19.16 12.26
C ASP A 97 7.51 18.53 11.94
N TYR A 98 6.45 19.28 12.10
CA TYR A 98 5.06 18.88 11.85
C TYR A 98 4.53 19.31 10.47
N SER A 99 5.38 19.79 9.56
CA SER A 99 4.99 20.21 8.21
C SER A 99 4.47 19.07 7.33
N MET A 100 4.63 17.83 7.75
CA MET A 100 4.31 16.59 7.02
C MET A 100 5.15 16.35 5.76
N LYS A 101 5.99 17.28 5.32
CA LYS A 101 6.87 17.11 4.18
C LYS A 101 7.71 15.83 4.36
N ASP A 102 7.85 15.04 3.30
CA ASP A 102 8.56 13.75 3.27
C ASP A 102 8.09 12.69 4.30
N ARG A 103 6.90 12.91 4.90
CA ARG A 103 6.27 11.93 5.81
C ARG A 103 5.12 11.21 5.12
N THR A 104 5.03 9.92 5.37
CA THR A 104 3.99 9.03 4.83
C THR A 104 3.92 9.03 3.28
N TYR A 105 3.22 8.08 2.72
CA TYR A 105 3.07 7.98 1.26
C TYR A 105 2.43 9.22 0.60
N ARG A 106 1.67 10.02 1.35
CA ARG A 106 0.97 11.20 0.82
C ARG A 106 1.88 12.36 0.49
N PHE A 107 2.97 12.53 1.27
CA PHE A 107 3.85 13.70 1.22
C PHE A 107 5.29 13.34 0.88
N MET A 108 5.60 12.04 0.80
CA MET A 108 6.95 11.55 0.54
C MET A 108 7.32 11.73 -0.93
N GLU A 109 8.42 12.42 -1.18
CA GLU A 109 9.02 12.60 -2.50
C GLU A 109 10.10 11.55 -2.77
N ASN A 110 10.75 11.04 -1.71
CA ASN A 110 11.77 10.01 -1.80
C ASN A 110 11.17 8.62 -2.05
N GLU A 111 11.93 7.74 -2.69
CA GLU A 111 11.51 6.37 -2.94
C GLU A 111 11.53 5.52 -1.67
N ALA A 112 10.43 4.89 -1.35
CA ALA A 112 10.31 3.92 -0.26
C ALA A 112 11.07 2.61 -0.58
N LEU A 113 11.28 1.74 0.41
CA LEU A 113 11.65 0.34 0.18
C LEU A 113 10.41 -0.44 -0.31
N TYR A 114 9.30 -0.34 0.42
CA TYR A 114 8.01 -0.84 -0.02
C TYR A 114 6.94 0.25 0.15
N PRO A 115 6.17 0.57 -0.89
CA PRO A 115 5.17 1.62 -0.85
C PRO A 115 3.95 1.21 -0.02
N PHE A 116 3.22 2.20 0.47
CA PHE A 116 1.89 1.99 1.04
C PHE A 116 0.98 1.26 0.06
N GLY A 117 0.15 0.34 0.54
CA GLY A 117 -0.77 -0.43 -0.30
C GLY A 117 -0.12 -1.58 -1.08
N PHE A 118 1.22 -1.77 -0.98
CA PHE A 118 1.93 -2.87 -1.63
C PHE A 118 1.72 -4.20 -0.91
N GLY A 119 1.67 -5.28 -1.66
CA GLY A 119 1.65 -6.65 -1.18
C GLY A 119 1.47 -7.61 -2.33
N LEU A 120 2.23 -8.72 -2.31
CA LEU A 120 2.17 -9.78 -3.31
C LEU A 120 1.17 -10.86 -2.90
N SER A 121 0.62 -11.54 -3.89
CA SER A 121 -0.14 -12.78 -3.74
C SER A 121 0.50 -13.89 -4.57
N TYR A 122 0.08 -15.13 -4.38
CA TYR A 122 0.47 -16.24 -5.26
C TYR A 122 -0.39 -16.29 -6.54
N GLY A 123 -1.47 -15.47 -6.59
CA GLY A 123 -2.35 -15.37 -7.74
C GLY A 123 -1.77 -14.48 -8.84
N ASP A 124 -2.20 -14.73 -10.05
CA ASP A 124 -1.90 -13.87 -11.21
C ASP A 124 -3.17 -13.09 -11.58
N ILE A 125 -3.45 -12.02 -10.84
CA ILE A 125 -4.66 -11.21 -10.99
C ILE A 125 -4.33 -9.92 -11.71
N ASP A 126 -4.99 -9.65 -12.83
CA ASP A 126 -4.85 -8.42 -13.61
C ASP A 126 -6.09 -7.54 -13.54
N LEU A 127 -5.88 -6.22 -13.56
CA LEU A 127 -6.90 -5.22 -13.84
C LEU A 127 -6.98 -5.02 -15.36
N ILE A 128 -8.12 -5.38 -15.95
CA ILE A 128 -8.33 -5.30 -17.39
C ILE A 128 -8.85 -3.93 -17.78
N GLU A 129 -9.81 -3.41 -16.99
CA GLU A 129 -10.54 -2.18 -17.28
C GLU A 129 -10.98 -1.51 -15.98
N ALA A 130 -11.05 -0.19 -16.01
CA ALA A 130 -11.71 0.60 -14.98
C ALA A 130 -12.44 1.78 -15.64
N ALA A 131 -13.66 2.07 -15.18
CA ALA A 131 -14.47 3.16 -15.67
C ALA A 131 -15.36 3.73 -14.57
N VAL A 132 -15.74 5.00 -14.69
CA VAL A 132 -16.81 5.58 -13.86
C VAL A 132 -18.15 5.18 -14.48
N GLU A 133 -19.08 4.71 -13.67
CA GLU A 133 -20.44 4.44 -14.12
C GLU A 133 -21.17 5.78 -14.43
N GLY A 134 -21.58 5.95 -15.69
CA GLY A 134 -22.19 7.18 -16.14
C GLY A 134 -21.19 8.28 -16.48
N GLU A 135 -21.55 9.52 -16.19
CA GLU A 135 -20.70 10.69 -16.47
C GLU A 135 -19.75 10.97 -15.28
N ALA A 136 -18.49 11.14 -15.59
CA ALA A 136 -17.49 11.57 -14.61
C ALA A 136 -17.48 13.12 -14.55
N PHE A 137 -17.62 13.66 -13.35
CA PHE A 137 -17.54 15.10 -13.10
C PHE A 137 -16.92 15.39 -11.74
N PHE A 138 -16.34 16.56 -11.56
CA PHE A 138 -15.90 16.99 -10.24
C PHE A 138 -17.12 17.25 -9.34
N PRO A 139 -17.20 16.66 -8.11
CA PRO A 139 -18.39 16.76 -7.28
C PRO A 139 -18.74 18.21 -6.90
N LYS A 140 -20.02 18.48 -6.82
CA LYS A 140 -20.57 19.76 -6.35
C LYS A 140 -20.85 19.77 -4.86
N ASP A 141 -21.02 18.58 -4.29
CA ASP A 141 -21.30 18.36 -2.88
C ASP A 141 -20.54 17.13 -2.35
N GLU A 142 -20.22 17.12 -1.05
CA GLU A 142 -19.54 16.00 -0.41
C GLU A 142 -20.38 14.71 -0.39
N SER A 143 -21.71 14.84 -0.51
CA SER A 143 -22.68 13.73 -0.58
C SER A 143 -22.81 13.09 -1.95
N ASP A 144 -22.26 13.69 -3.01
CA ASP A 144 -22.22 13.10 -4.34
C ASP A 144 -21.54 11.72 -4.28
N LYS A 145 -22.01 10.79 -5.09
CA LYS A 145 -21.49 9.42 -5.14
C LYS A 145 -21.14 9.04 -6.56
N PHE A 146 -20.03 8.33 -6.67
CA PHE A 146 -19.53 7.77 -7.92
C PHE A 146 -19.33 6.27 -7.71
N THR A 147 -19.72 5.48 -8.70
CA THR A 147 -19.37 4.06 -8.77
C THR A 147 -18.26 3.89 -9.79
N ILE A 148 -17.12 3.37 -9.36
CA ILE A 148 -16.05 2.95 -10.24
C ILE A 148 -16.22 1.45 -10.48
N LYS A 149 -16.42 1.05 -11.72
CA LYS A 149 -16.45 -0.33 -12.16
C LYS A 149 -15.04 -0.75 -12.53
N ALA A 150 -14.54 -1.81 -11.91
CA ALA A 150 -13.24 -2.39 -12.19
C ALA A 150 -13.42 -3.84 -12.67
N LYS A 151 -12.92 -4.15 -13.86
CA LYS A 151 -12.92 -5.50 -14.41
C LYS A 151 -11.57 -6.14 -14.15
N ILE A 152 -11.56 -7.24 -13.41
CA ILE A 152 -10.36 -7.97 -13.01
C ILE A 152 -10.45 -9.42 -13.47
N VAL A 153 -9.29 -10.04 -13.68
CA VAL A 153 -9.18 -11.46 -14.09
C VAL A 153 -8.09 -12.15 -13.29
N ASN A 154 -8.38 -13.37 -12.84
CA ASN A 154 -7.37 -14.27 -12.32
C ASN A 154 -6.86 -15.15 -13.48
N ARG A 155 -5.64 -14.92 -13.95
CA ARG A 155 -5.00 -15.74 -15.02
C ARG A 155 -4.31 -16.98 -14.45
N GLY A 156 -4.25 -17.09 -13.12
CA GLY A 156 -3.64 -18.21 -12.43
C GLY A 156 -4.51 -19.46 -12.42
N THR A 157 -3.92 -20.56 -11.98
CA THR A 157 -4.56 -21.89 -11.88
C THR A 157 -5.14 -22.16 -10.50
N GLN A 158 -5.06 -21.23 -9.58
CA GLN A 158 -5.57 -21.33 -8.22
C GLN A 158 -6.44 -20.12 -7.87
N ALA A 159 -7.41 -20.32 -7.00
CA ALA A 159 -8.19 -19.24 -6.44
C ALA A 159 -7.31 -18.25 -5.66
N SER A 160 -7.62 -16.98 -5.76
CA SER A 160 -6.86 -15.93 -5.09
C SER A 160 -7.76 -14.77 -4.68
N ASP A 161 -7.44 -14.17 -3.56
CA ASP A 161 -7.98 -12.87 -3.19
C ASP A 161 -7.04 -11.75 -3.63
N GLU A 162 -7.63 -10.63 -4.01
CA GLU A 162 -6.87 -9.41 -4.30
C GLU A 162 -7.61 -8.18 -3.75
N VAL A 163 -6.90 -7.07 -3.56
CA VAL A 163 -7.45 -5.80 -3.10
C VAL A 163 -7.32 -4.76 -4.21
N VAL A 164 -8.46 -4.45 -4.84
CA VAL A 164 -8.55 -3.31 -5.76
C VAL A 164 -8.57 -2.03 -4.95
N GLN A 165 -7.71 -1.10 -5.28
CA GLN A 165 -7.50 0.16 -4.57
C GLN A 165 -7.76 1.34 -5.51
N VAL A 166 -8.38 2.39 -4.99
CA VAL A 166 -8.63 3.65 -5.70
C VAL A 166 -7.87 4.75 -4.98
N TYR A 167 -6.94 5.37 -5.67
CA TYR A 167 -6.18 6.53 -5.21
C TYR A 167 -6.64 7.76 -5.99
N LEU A 168 -6.86 8.88 -5.30
CA LEU A 168 -7.37 10.10 -5.89
C LEU A 168 -6.50 11.30 -5.55
N LYS A 169 -6.28 12.16 -6.53
CA LYS A 169 -5.60 13.44 -6.43
C LYS A 169 -6.46 14.54 -7.07
N VAL A 170 -6.67 15.63 -6.35
CA VAL A 170 -7.19 16.89 -6.92
C VAL A 170 -6.01 17.60 -7.55
N VAL A 171 -6.08 17.96 -8.83
CA VAL A 171 -4.90 18.36 -9.61
C VAL A 171 -4.80 19.87 -9.89
N ASP A 172 -5.82 20.64 -9.52
CA ASP A 172 -5.90 22.08 -9.78
C ASP A 172 -6.17 22.92 -8.52
N ASP A 173 -5.90 22.34 -7.37
CA ASP A 173 -6.07 22.99 -6.06
C ASP A 173 -4.73 23.55 -5.56
N ALA A 174 -4.75 24.79 -5.05
CA ALA A 174 -3.60 25.41 -4.39
C ALA A 174 -3.13 24.61 -3.14
N ASN A 175 -4.01 23.80 -2.56
CA ASN A 175 -3.73 22.94 -1.42
C ASN A 175 -3.38 21.49 -1.85
N GLU A 176 -2.84 21.35 -3.04
CA GLU A 176 -2.49 20.05 -3.63
C GLU A 176 -1.50 19.28 -2.76
N ILE A 177 -1.80 18.00 -2.55
CA ILE A 177 -0.90 17.06 -1.88
C ILE A 177 -0.06 16.36 -2.96
N PRO A 178 1.26 16.16 -2.74
CA PRO A 178 2.14 15.59 -3.77
C PRO A 178 1.66 14.28 -4.36
N ASN A 179 1.20 13.35 -3.52
CA ASN A 179 0.83 12.00 -3.97
C ASN A 179 -0.67 11.72 -3.82
N PRO A 180 -1.27 10.94 -4.74
CA PRO A 180 -2.65 10.52 -4.64
C PRO A 180 -2.97 9.80 -3.32
N ARG A 181 -4.14 10.07 -2.77
CA ARG A 181 -4.62 9.51 -1.51
C ARG A 181 -5.50 8.29 -1.76
N LEU A 182 -5.30 7.19 -1.02
CA LEU A 182 -6.24 6.08 -1.00
C LEU A 182 -7.61 6.57 -0.50
N VAL A 183 -8.64 6.43 -1.31
CA VAL A 183 -10.01 6.91 -1.02
C VAL A 183 -11.03 5.78 -0.94
N ALA A 184 -10.77 4.67 -1.62
CA ALA A 184 -11.60 3.48 -1.55
C ALA A 184 -10.79 2.22 -1.85
N PHE A 185 -11.26 1.08 -1.39
CA PHE A 185 -10.71 -0.22 -1.75
C PHE A 185 -11.75 -1.32 -1.58
N LYS A 186 -11.57 -2.42 -2.30
CA LYS A 186 -12.42 -3.59 -2.16
C LYS A 186 -11.59 -4.87 -2.29
N ARG A 187 -11.71 -5.75 -1.29
CA ARG A 187 -11.14 -7.10 -1.37
C ARG A 187 -12.09 -7.98 -2.18
N VAL A 188 -11.55 -8.73 -3.12
CA VAL A 188 -12.30 -9.56 -4.06
C VAL A 188 -11.68 -10.94 -4.10
N HIS A 189 -12.54 -11.96 -4.07
CA HIS A 189 -12.16 -13.34 -4.31
C HIS A 189 -12.42 -13.69 -5.77
N LEU A 190 -11.46 -14.36 -6.41
CA LEU A 190 -11.58 -14.89 -7.77
C LEU A 190 -11.15 -16.36 -7.78
N GLU A 191 -11.98 -17.19 -8.38
CA GLU A 191 -11.61 -18.55 -8.74
C GLU A 191 -10.54 -18.57 -9.85
N ALA A 192 -9.94 -19.72 -10.09
CA ALA A 192 -9.00 -19.88 -11.20
C ALA A 192 -9.67 -19.53 -12.54
N SER A 193 -9.01 -18.71 -13.36
CA SER A 193 -9.49 -18.24 -14.66
C SER A 193 -10.81 -17.42 -14.62
N GLU A 194 -11.24 -16.95 -13.45
CA GLU A 194 -12.45 -16.13 -13.31
C GLU A 194 -12.16 -14.68 -13.74
N GLU A 195 -13.08 -14.12 -14.53
CA GLU A 195 -13.24 -12.67 -14.72
C GLU A 195 -14.36 -12.15 -13.86
N LYS A 196 -14.17 -10.98 -13.25
CA LYS A 196 -15.15 -10.38 -12.37
C LYS A 196 -15.18 -8.87 -12.50
N GLU A 197 -16.38 -8.31 -12.54
CA GLU A 197 -16.61 -6.87 -12.39
C GLU A 197 -16.87 -6.54 -10.92
N VAL A 198 -16.28 -5.45 -10.46
CA VAL A 198 -16.31 -5.01 -9.07
C VAL A 198 -16.71 -3.55 -9.03
N ASP A 199 -17.77 -3.26 -8.30
CA ASP A 199 -18.20 -1.88 -8.05
C ASP A 199 -17.51 -1.35 -6.79
N ILE A 200 -16.93 -0.16 -6.89
CA ILE A 200 -16.25 0.54 -5.81
C ILE A 200 -16.85 1.92 -5.68
N GLU A 201 -17.52 2.19 -4.55
CA GLU A 201 -18.10 3.50 -4.28
C GLU A 201 -17.04 4.51 -3.84
N VAL A 202 -17.07 5.71 -4.41
CA VAL A 202 -16.29 6.88 -4.03
C VAL A 202 -17.23 8.04 -3.76
N SER A 203 -17.16 8.65 -2.58
CA SER A 203 -18.01 9.80 -2.24
C SER A 203 -17.36 11.11 -2.65
N GLY A 204 -18.15 12.17 -2.84
CA GLY A 204 -17.68 13.54 -3.08
C GLY A 204 -16.71 14.02 -2.01
N LYS A 205 -16.85 13.55 -0.76
CA LYS A 205 -15.89 13.83 0.31
C LYS A 205 -14.46 13.38 -0.01
N ALA A 206 -14.27 12.41 -0.89
CA ALA A 206 -12.94 11.99 -1.35
C ALA A 206 -12.20 13.07 -2.13
N PHE A 207 -12.92 14.04 -2.71
CA PHE A 207 -12.37 15.14 -3.50
C PHE A 207 -12.05 16.39 -2.66
N THR A 208 -12.31 16.36 -1.37
CA THR A 208 -12.01 17.51 -0.49
C THR A 208 -10.52 17.59 -0.19
N THR A 209 -10.01 18.80 -0.12
CA THR A 209 -8.68 19.17 0.38
C THR A 209 -8.82 20.02 1.65
N VAL A 210 -7.71 20.39 2.26
CA VAL A 210 -7.69 21.24 3.46
C VAL A 210 -6.83 22.46 3.13
N ASN A 211 -7.39 23.66 3.29
CA ASN A 211 -6.68 24.91 3.05
C ASN A 211 -5.76 25.30 4.22
N ASP A 212 -5.04 26.42 4.08
CA ASP A 212 -4.10 26.93 5.09
C ASP A 212 -4.78 27.31 6.43
N ASP A 213 -6.08 27.60 6.41
CA ASP A 213 -6.88 27.88 7.61
C ASP A 213 -7.35 26.59 8.31
N GLY A 214 -7.00 25.42 7.80
CA GLY A 214 -7.43 24.12 8.32
C GLY A 214 -8.88 23.75 7.94
N VAL A 215 -9.51 24.49 7.06
CA VAL A 215 -10.88 24.23 6.59
C VAL A 215 -10.86 23.20 5.48
N ARG A 216 -11.71 22.19 5.61
CA ARG A 216 -11.91 21.15 4.59
C ARG A 216 -13.02 21.57 3.62
N GLY A 217 -12.80 21.38 2.34
CA GLY A 217 -13.80 21.69 1.31
C GLY A 217 -13.44 21.19 -0.08
N LEU A 218 -14.33 21.39 -1.02
CA LEU A 218 -14.15 21.14 -2.46
C LEU A 218 -13.53 22.39 -3.09
N PHE A 219 -12.20 22.51 -3.07
CA PHE A 219 -11.49 23.72 -3.54
C PHE A 219 -10.97 23.60 -4.97
N GLY A 220 -10.89 22.39 -5.52
CA GLY A 220 -10.50 22.14 -6.90
C GLY A 220 -11.68 22.09 -7.87
N SER A 221 -11.39 21.83 -9.13
CA SER A 221 -12.37 21.61 -10.19
C SER A 221 -12.07 20.37 -11.05
N LYS A 222 -10.92 19.75 -10.84
CA LYS A 222 -10.46 18.55 -11.55
C LYS A 222 -9.80 17.56 -10.59
N ALA A 223 -10.00 16.27 -10.86
CA ALA A 223 -9.34 15.22 -10.13
C ALA A 223 -8.95 14.07 -11.04
N GLU A 224 -7.92 13.36 -10.61
CA GLU A 224 -7.45 12.13 -11.24
C GLU A 224 -7.54 10.98 -10.23
N ALA A 225 -8.25 9.92 -10.60
CA ALA A 225 -8.31 8.70 -9.81
C ALA A 225 -7.53 7.58 -10.49
N HIS A 226 -6.76 6.84 -9.72
CA HIS A 226 -5.98 5.71 -10.18
C HIS A 226 -6.52 4.43 -9.55
N VAL A 227 -6.97 3.50 -10.39
CA VAL A 227 -7.48 2.19 -9.98
C VAL A 227 -6.39 1.15 -10.20
N GLY A 228 -6.10 0.33 -9.20
CA GLY A 228 -5.07 -0.70 -9.31
C GLY A 228 -4.88 -1.51 -8.04
N PHE A 229 -3.73 -2.15 -7.88
CA PHE A 229 -3.43 -3.03 -6.76
C PHE A 229 -2.41 -2.45 -5.76
N GLY A 230 -2.12 -1.17 -5.86
CA GLY A 230 -1.22 -0.44 -4.98
C GLY A 230 -1.11 1.03 -5.36
N GLN A 231 -0.32 1.79 -4.62
CA GLN A 231 -0.09 3.21 -4.85
C GLN A 231 0.38 3.49 -6.29
N PRO A 232 -0.18 4.50 -6.99
CA PRO A 232 0.19 4.82 -8.38
C PRO A 232 1.54 5.54 -8.46
N ASN A 233 2.62 4.78 -8.39
CA ASN A 233 3.99 5.28 -8.55
C ASN A 233 4.87 4.25 -9.27
N GLU A 234 6.03 4.69 -9.76
CA GLU A 234 6.95 3.85 -10.51
C GLU A 234 7.51 2.68 -9.68
N LEU A 235 7.68 2.85 -8.37
CA LEU A 235 8.11 1.76 -7.51
C LEU A 235 7.09 0.64 -7.47
N THR A 236 5.81 0.95 -7.24
CA THR A 236 4.72 -0.03 -7.25
C THR A 236 4.64 -0.77 -8.59
N LYS A 237 4.70 -0.01 -9.69
CA LYS A 237 4.72 -0.58 -11.04
C LYS A 237 5.87 -1.55 -11.23
N ARG A 238 7.09 -1.19 -10.79
CA ARG A 238 8.27 -2.06 -10.88
C ARG A 238 8.13 -3.32 -10.02
N LEU A 239 7.58 -3.19 -8.81
CA LEU A 239 7.44 -4.31 -7.87
C LEU A 239 6.31 -5.27 -8.25
N LEU A 240 5.19 -4.76 -8.76
CA LEU A 240 4.02 -5.56 -9.15
C LEU A 240 4.08 -6.02 -10.62
N GLY A 241 4.84 -5.34 -11.48
CA GLY A 241 4.79 -5.53 -12.92
C GLY A 241 3.47 -5.07 -13.55
N LYS A 242 2.66 -4.26 -12.85
CA LYS A 242 1.28 -3.87 -13.22
C LYS A 242 1.10 -2.36 -13.14
N ASN A 243 0.27 -1.83 -14.03
CA ASN A 243 -0.08 -0.41 -14.04
C ASN A 243 -1.44 -0.18 -13.37
N ASN A 244 -1.61 1.02 -12.84
CA ASN A 244 -2.93 1.53 -12.49
C ASN A 244 -3.60 2.10 -13.76
N ILE A 245 -4.94 2.12 -13.76
CA ILE A 245 -5.73 2.78 -14.79
C ILE A 245 -6.17 4.12 -14.25
N ALA A 246 -5.90 5.20 -15.00
CA ALA A 246 -6.28 6.55 -14.63
C ALA A 246 -7.69 6.90 -15.13
N LEU A 247 -8.47 7.57 -14.28
CA LEU A 247 -9.80 8.09 -14.54
C LEU A 247 -9.80 9.59 -14.21
N PHE A 248 -10.52 10.40 -14.98
CA PHE A 248 -10.54 11.85 -14.83
C PHE A 248 -11.95 12.33 -14.47
N PHE A 249 -12.02 13.30 -13.54
CA PHE A 249 -13.24 13.92 -13.03
C PHE A 249 -13.19 15.43 -13.18
#